data_580ab755e4447f35a55c279cf214b0f1
#
_entry.id   580ab755e4447f35a55c279cf214b0f1
#
_cell.length_a   1.000
_cell.length_b   1.000
_cell.length_c   1.000
_cell.angle_alpha   90.00
_cell.angle_beta   90.00
_cell.angle_gamma   90.00
#
_symmetry.space_group_name_H-M   'P 1'
#
loop_
_entity.id
_entity.type
_entity.pdbx_description
1 polymer ?
#
loop_
_entity_poly.entity_id
_entity_poly.type
_entity_poly.pdbx_seq_one_letter_code
_entity_poly.pdbx_strand_id
1 'polypeptide(L)'
;MSTNAAIGLAMPDGTIKAVYLHWDGYITDGGAGETLSAHYKDRTKVEKLIALGFLSSLGAEVDPDPATPHSWSNPQPGVTVAYHRDRKEPLQPAVEFKDKDSFAEEAKSCLWAEYAYLFEDGRWLVCDLHLSAKPWTWKVLSDVLKQMANNQLEKNNETDS
;
A
#
# COMPACT_ATOMS: atom_id res chain seq x y z
N MET A 1 -1.67 16.02 -7.81
CA MET A 1 -2.56 14.87 -8.04
C MET A 1 -2.17 13.73 -7.10
N SER A 2 -3.17 13.08 -6.54
CA SER A 2 -2.93 11.91 -5.69
C SER A 2 -2.64 10.67 -6.53
N THR A 3 -1.74 9.83 -6.07
CA THR A 3 -1.56 8.48 -6.60
C THR A 3 -2.20 7.52 -5.62
N ASN A 4 -3.27 6.87 -6.04
CA ASN A 4 -4.05 6.00 -5.18
C ASN A 4 -3.58 4.54 -5.29
N ALA A 5 -3.73 3.81 -4.21
CA ALA A 5 -3.36 2.39 -4.18
C ALA A 5 -4.38 1.58 -3.40
N ALA A 6 -4.33 0.27 -3.59
CA ALA A 6 -5.03 -0.68 -2.75
C ALA A 6 -3.99 -1.51 -1.99
N ILE A 7 -4.19 -1.68 -0.70
CA ILE A 7 -3.30 -2.47 0.15
C ILE A 7 -4.08 -3.67 0.66
N GLY A 8 -3.67 -4.86 0.27
CA GLY A 8 -4.38 -6.10 0.55
C GLY A 8 -3.60 -7.08 1.41
N LEU A 9 -4.36 -7.91 2.10
CA LEU A 9 -3.86 -9.00 2.93
C LEU A 9 -4.53 -10.30 2.48
N ALA A 10 -3.71 -11.28 2.11
CA ALA A 10 -4.20 -12.60 1.76
C ALA A 10 -4.65 -13.35 3.01
N MET A 11 -5.87 -13.87 2.98
CA MET A 11 -6.47 -14.62 4.08
C MET A 11 -6.22 -16.11 3.90
N PRO A 12 -6.28 -16.91 5.00
CA PRO A 12 -6.03 -18.36 4.91
C PRO A 12 -6.92 -19.12 3.92
N ASP A 13 -8.14 -18.61 3.68
CA ASP A 13 -9.09 -19.24 2.74
C ASP A 13 -8.88 -18.81 1.28
N GLY A 14 -7.85 -17.99 1.01
CA GLY A 14 -7.55 -17.51 -0.34
C GLY A 14 -8.21 -16.20 -0.72
N THR A 15 -9.12 -15.69 0.10
CA THR A 15 -9.71 -14.37 -0.13
C THR A 15 -8.72 -13.28 0.23
N ILE A 16 -9.00 -12.05 -0.22
CA ILE A 16 -8.13 -10.90 0.04
C ILE A 16 -8.98 -9.80 0.66
N LYS A 17 -8.48 -9.20 1.73
CA LYS A 17 -9.08 -8.01 2.33
C LYS A 17 -8.19 -6.82 2.04
N ALA A 18 -8.74 -5.79 1.41
CA ALA A 18 -7.95 -4.64 0.98
C ALA A 18 -8.60 -3.32 1.34
N VAL A 19 -7.75 -2.33 1.61
CA VAL A 19 -8.18 -0.97 1.91
C VAL A 19 -7.66 0.00 0.85
N TYR A 20 -8.37 1.11 0.70
CA TYR A 20 -7.98 2.23 -0.16
C TYR A 20 -6.91 3.08 0.52
N LEU A 21 -5.94 3.54 -0.28
CA LEU A 21 -4.93 4.52 0.13
C LEU A 21 -4.98 5.71 -0.83
N HIS A 22 -5.17 6.92 -0.31
CA HIS A 22 -5.37 8.11 -1.13
C HIS A 22 -4.05 8.74 -1.62
N TRP A 23 -3.07 8.95 -0.72
CA TRP A 23 -1.84 9.67 -1.04
C TRP A 23 -0.63 8.76 -1.18
N ASP A 24 0.24 9.11 -2.14
CA ASP A 24 1.59 8.53 -2.28
C ASP A 24 1.58 7.01 -2.44
N GLY A 25 0.63 6.50 -3.24
CA GLY A 25 0.51 5.05 -3.50
C GLY A 25 1.56 4.47 -4.43
N TYR A 26 2.45 5.30 -4.98
CA TYR A 26 3.51 4.86 -5.91
C TYR A 26 4.56 3.99 -5.19
N ILE A 27 5.39 3.31 -6.00
CA ILE A 27 6.30 2.26 -5.48
C ILE A 27 7.52 2.86 -4.79
N THR A 28 8.16 3.86 -5.41
CA THR A 28 9.43 4.46 -4.94
C THR A 28 9.23 5.88 -4.41
N ASP A 29 10.33 6.59 -4.17
CA ASP A 29 10.34 8.02 -3.81
C ASP A 29 9.56 8.34 -2.53
N GLY A 30 9.69 7.45 -1.54
CA GLY A 30 8.98 7.60 -0.26
C GLY A 30 7.54 7.12 -0.31
N GLY A 31 7.12 6.47 -1.40
CA GLY A 31 5.76 6.00 -1.58
C GLY A 31 5.44 4.70 -0.82
N ALA A 32 4.22 4.23 -1.05
CA ALA A 32 3.68 3.06 -0.35
C ALA A 32 4.55 1.81 -0.51
N GLY A 33 5.11 1.58 -1.72
CA GLY A 33 5.94 0.41 -1.96
C GLY A 33 7.14 0.35 -1.04
N GLU A 34 7.89 1.44 -0.92
CA GLU A 34 9.05 1.51 -0.03
C GLU A 34 8.64 1.36 1.43
N THR A 35 7.58 2.05 1.84
CA THR A 35 7.10 2.01 3.23
C THR A 35 6.65 0.61 3.64
N LEU A 36 5.87 -0.06 2.79
CA LEU A 36 5.40 -1.43 3.07
C LEU A 36 6.57 -2.41 3.13
N SER A 37 7.50 -2.31 2.19
CA SER A 37 8.65 -3.21 2.14
C SER A 37 9.57 -3.05 3.35
N ALA A 38 9.78 -1.81 3.80
CA ALA A 38 10.72 -1.52 4.89
C ALA A 38 10.11 -1.72 6.27
N HIS A 39 8.83 -1.42 6.46
CA HIS A 39 8.23 -1.29 7.80
C HIS A 39 7.09 -2.26 8.10
N TYR A 40 6.54 -2.95 7.12
CA TYR A 40 5.39 -3.85 7.30
C TYR A 40 5.77 -5.29 6.96
N LYS A 41 6.68 -5.86 7.75
CA LYS A 41 7.22 -7.22 7.53
C LYS A 41 6.48 -8.31 8.31
N ASP A 42 5.70 -7.91 9.31
CA ASP A 42 5.00 -8.80 10.22
C ASP A 42 3.49 -8.78 9.91
N ARG A 43 2.90 -9.96 9.78
CA ARG A 43 1.47 -10.13 9.50
C ARG A 43 0.59 -9.40 10.52
N THR A 44 0.96 -9.44 11.81
CA THR A 44 0.18 -8.78 12.86
C THR A 44 0.08 -7.27 12.60
N LYS A 45 1.17 -6.66 12.18
CA LYS A 45 1.18 -5.22 11.85
C LYS A 45 0.33 -4.93 10.62
N VAL A 46 0.40 -5.80 9.61
CA VAL A 46 -0.43 -5.66 8.40
C VAL A 46 -1.91 -5.80 8.76
N GLU A 47 -2.26 -6.76 9.62
CA GLU A 47 -3.65 -6.92 10.08
C GLU A 47 -4.17 -5.67 10.77
N LYS A 48 -3.35 -5.02 11.61
CA LYS A 48 -3.72 -3.76 12.26
C LYS A 48 -3.96 -2.65 11.25
N LEU A 49 -3.11 -2.58 10.22
CA LEU A 49 -3.25 -1.59 9.15
C LEU A 49 -4.59 -1.77 8.42
N ILE A 50 -4.89 -2.99 8.01
CA ILE A 50 -6.13 -3.31 7.29
C ILE A 50 -7.36 -3.03 8.16
N ALA A 51 -7.27 -3.27 9.46
CA ALA A 51 -8.37 -3.02 10.39
C ALA A 51 -8.73 -1.54 10.54
N LEU A 52 -7.82 -0.62 10.17
CA LEU A 52 -8.11 0.82 10.18
C LEU A 52 -9.15 1.22 9.14
N GLY A 53 -9.37 0.39 8.12
CA GLY A 53 -10.21 0.75 6.98
C GLY A 53 -9.47 1.65 6.00
N PHE A 54 -10.21 2.44 5.24
CA PHE A 54 -9.63 3.31 4.21
C PHE A 54 -8.65 4.32 4.81
N LEU A 55 -7.56 4.55 4.09
CA LEU A 55 -6.42 5.36 4.54
C LEU A 55 -6.26 6.63 3.70
N SER A 56 -5.94 7.73 4.39
CA SER A 56 -5.52 8.96 3.72
C SER A 56 -4.04 8.87 3.31
N SER A 57 -3.17 8.53 4.25
CA SER A 57 -1.75 8.38 3.99
C SER A 57 -1.17 7.23 4.80
N LEU A 58 -0.09 6.64 4.28
CA LEU A 58 0.60 5.52 4.90
C LEU A 58 1.90 6.00 5.55
N GLY A 59 2.09 5.67 6.82
CA GLY A 59 3.33 5.91 7.54
C GLY A 59 3.99 4.61 7.98
N ALA A 60 5.21 4.71 8.48
CA ALA A 60 5.96 3.56 9.00
C ALA A 60 5.26 2.92 10.19
N GLU A 61 4.52 3.71 10.97
CA GLU A 61 3.81 3.26 12.15
C GLU A 61 2.30 3.28 11.92
N VAL A 62 1.62 2.23 12.40
CA VAL A 62 0.15 2.14 12.34
C VAL A 62 -0.47 3.06 13.38
N ASP A 63 -0.01 2.94 14.63
CA ASP A 63 -0.59 3.63 15.75
C ASP A 63 0.23 4.84 16.17
N PRO A 64 -0.42 5.95 16.55
CA PRO A 64 0.31 7.11 17.07
C PRO A 64 0.87 6.84 18.47
N ASP A 65 1.90 7.59 18.84
CA ASP A 65 2.40 7.63 20.22
C ASP A 65 1.30 8.23 21.09
N PRO A 66 0.79 7.51 22.12
CA PRO A 66 -0.30 8.02 22.96
C PRO A 66 0.10 9.23 23.80
N ALA A 67 1.40 9.47 23.98
CA ALA A 67 1.89 10.61 24.75
C ALA A 67 1.93 11.91 23.93
N THR A 68 1.70 11.84 22.62
CA THR A 68 1.80 12.99 21.70
C THR A 68 0.46 13.18 20.99
N PRO A 69 -0.03 14.41 20.81
CA PRO A 69 -1.26 14.65 20.06
C PRO A 69 -1.14 14.16 18.62
N HIS A 70 -2.21 13.54 18.12
CA HIS A 70 -2.32 13.08 16.74
C HIS A 70 -3.75 13.31 16.27
N SER A 71 -3.91 13.99 15.12
CA SER A 71 -5.23 14.27 14.56
C SER A 71 -5.12 14.41 13.05
N TRP A 72 -6.27 14.48 12.40
CA TRP A 72 -6.34 14.70 10.95
C TRP A 72 -5.64 16.00 10.55
N SER A 73 -5.86 17.08 11.31
CA SER A 73 -5.30 18.40 11.00
C SER A 73 -3.85 18.57 11.44
N ASN A 74 -3.37 17.71 12.34
CA ASN A 74 -2.00 17.76 12.84
C ASN A 74 -1.50 16.35 13.14
N PRO A 75 -1.23 15.55 12.07
CA PRO A 75 -0.78 14.17 12.25
C PRO A 75 0.65 14.10 12.75
N GLN A 76 0.94 13.06 13.53
CA GLN A 76 2.32 12.79 13.94
C GLN A 76 3.15 12.37 12.71
N PRO A 77 4.38 12.87 12.58
CA PRO A 77 5.26 12.44 11.51
C PRO A 77 5.46 10.91 11.53
N GLY A 78 5.40 10.28 10.36
CA GLY A 78 5.63 8.85 10.22
C GLY A 78 4.48 7.95 10.67
N VAL A 79 3.34 8.52 11.04
CA VAL A 79 2.17 7.74 11.47
C VAL A 79 1.12 7.72 10.36
N THR A 80 0.54 6.54 10.13
CA THR A 80 -0.55 6.35 9.19
C THR A 80 -1.77 7.20 9.58
N VAL A 81 -2.42 7.81 8.58
CA VAL A 81 -3.62 8.62 8.79
C VAL A 81 -4.82 7.92 8.17
N ALA A 82 -5.79 7.56 9.01
CA ALA A 82 -6.99 6.84 8.60
C ALA A 82 -8.22 7.75 8.69
N TYR A 83 -9.12 7.63 7.72
CA TYR A 83 -10.33 8.45 7.69
C TYR A 83 -11.23 8.25 8.91
N HIS A 84 -11.43 7.00 9.32
CA HIS A 84 -12.28 6.70 10.46
C HIS A 84 -11.65 7.13 11.79
N ARG A 85 -10.44 6.63 12.07
CA ARG A 85 -9.77 6.89 13.37
C ARG A 85 -9.44 8.37 13.56
N ASP A 86 -8.91 9.02 12.52
CA ASP A 86 -8.28 10.33 12.66
C ASP A 86 -9.16 11.51 12.21
N ARG A 87 -10.12 11.25 11.31
CA ARG A 87 -11.06 12.28 10.83
C ARG A 87 -12.47 12.11 11.38
N LYS A 88 -12.74 11.06 12.15
CA LYS A 88 -14.06 10.78 12.74
C LYS A 88 -15.14 10.50 11.70
N GLU A 89 -14.76 9.99 10.56
CA GLU A 89 -15.71 9.57 9.53
C GLU A 89 -16.23 8.16 9.82
N PRO A 90 -17.39 7.78 9.28
CA PRO A 90 -17.85 6.40 9.40
C PRO A 90 -16.82 5.43 8.84
N LEU A 91 -16.67 4.27 9.47
CA LEU A 91 -15.70 3.27 9.04
C LEU A 91 -16.01 2.79 7.63
N GLN A 92 -15.01 2.89 6.73
CA GLN A 92 -15.00 2.23 5.44
C GLN A 92 -14.13 0.98 5.61
N PRO A 93 -14.73 -0.19 5.88
CA PRO A 93 -13.94 -1.38 6.17
C PRO A 93 -13.25 -1.92 4.94
N ALA A 94 -12.30 -2.81 5.15
CA ALA A 94 -11.61 -3.49 4.06
C ALA A 94 -12.62 -4.18 3.14
N VAL A 95 -12.38 -4.08 1.83
CA VAL A 95 -13.20 -4.74 0.82
C VAL A 95 -12.64 -6.14 0.61
N GLU A 96 -13.54 -7.13 0.54
CA GLU A 96 -13.16 -8.51 0.33
C GLU A 96 -13.19 -8.86 -1.17
N PHE A 97 -12.12 -9.49 -1.64
CA PHE A 97 -12.01 -10.00 -3.01
C PHE A 97 -11.87 -11.52 -2.96
N LYS A 98 -12.41 -12.20 -3.95
CA LYS A 98 -12.46 -13.64 -4.02
C LYS A 98 -11.07 -14.28 -4.07
N ASP A 99 -10.16 -13.69 -4.85
CA ASP A 99 -8.81 -14.19 -5.07
C ASP A 99 -7.91 -13.05 -5.60
N LYS A 100 -6.67 -13.39 -5.89
CA LYS A 100 -5.65 -12.45 -6.36
C LYS A 100 -6.01 -11.82 -7.70
N ASP A 101 -6.53 -12.61 -8.62
CA ASP A 101 -6.93 -12.13 -9.95
C ASP A 101 -8.11 -11.15 -9.84
N SER A 102 -9.10 -11.48 -9.02
CA SER A 102 -10.25 -10.59 -8.76
C SER A 102 -9.79 -9.30 -8.11
N PHE A 103 -8.84 -9.37 -7.18
CA PHE A 103 -8.27 -8.19 -6.55
C PHE A 103 -7.62 -7.26 -7.58
N ALA A 104 -6.76 -7.79 -8.44
CA ALA A 104 -6.12 -6.99 -9.49
C ALA A 104 -7.15 -6.40 -10.45
N GLU A 105 -8.13 -7.20 -10.87
CA GLU A 105 -9.14 -6.78 -11.84
C GLU A 105 -10.06 -5.69 -11.30
N GLU A 106 -10.47 -5.81 -10.03
CA GLU A 106 -11.48 -4.94 -9.44
C GLU A 106 -10.92 -3.76 -8.64
N ALA A 107 -9.64 -3.81 -8.23
CA ALA A 107 -9.07 -2.74 -7.40
C ALA A 107 -9.12 -1.38 -8.08
N LYS A 108 -8.94 -1.34 -9.38
CA LYS A 108 -8.99 -0.08 -10.14
C LYS A 108 -10.39 0.54 -10.11
N SER A 109 -11.44 -0.26 -10.27
CA SER A 109 -12.83 0.24 -10.27
C SER A 109 -13.39 0.42 -8.88
N CYS A 110 -13.11 -0.50 -7.94
CA CYS A 110 -13.66 -0.48 -6.59
C CYS A 110 -12.91 0.45 -5.64
N LEU A 111 -11.58 0.58 -5.82
CA LEU A 111 -10.71 1.33 -4.91
C LEU A 111 -9.91 2.42 -5.62
N TRP A 112 -10.25 2.73 -6.88
CA TRP A 112 -9.56 3.75 -7.69
C TRP A 112 -8.03 3.58 -7.72
N ALA A 113 -7.55 2.35 -7.55
CA ALA A 113 -6.14 2.06 -7.38
C ALA A 113 -5.37 2.13 -8.69
N GLU A 114 -4.19 2.74 -8.64
CA GLU A 114 -3.20 2.72 -9.71
C GLU A 114 -2.18 1.61 -9.48
N TYR A 115 -1.98 1.22 -8.22
CA TYR A 115 -1.16 0.08 -7.79
C TYR A 115 -1.91 -0.76 -6.79
N ALA A 116 -1.74 -2.08 -6.87
CA ALA A 116 -2.25 -3.00 -5.87
C ALA A 116 -1.08 -3.68 -5.17
N TYR A 117 -1.08 -3.62 -3.85
CA TYR A 117 -0.09 -4.28 -2.99
C TYR A 117 -0.76 -5.41 -2.24
N LEU A 118 -0.09 -6.56 -2.18
CA LEU A 118 -0.65 -7.74 -1.51
C LEU A 118 0.39 -8.39 -0.60
N PHE A 119 0.05 -8.53 0.66
CA PHE A 119 0.84 -9.30 1.63
C PHE A 119 0.38 -10.76 1.60
N GLU A 120 1.26 -11.63 1.15
CA GLU A 120 0.98 -13.07 0.98
C GLU A 120 2.22 -13.88 1.31
N ASP A 121 2.08 -14.88 2.15
CA ASP A 121 3.18 -15.79 2.55
C ASP A 121 4.40 -15.03 3.10
N GLY A 122 4.17 -14.02 3.90
CA GLY A 122 5.24 -13.28 4.58
C GLY A 122 5.96 -12.25 3.72
N ARG A 123 5.48 -11.97 2.52
CA ARG A 123 6.12 -11.01 1.61
C ARG A 123 5.10 -10.15 0.87
N TRP A 124 5.56 -9.02 0.37
CA TRP A 124 4.73 -8.13 -0.44
C TRP A 124 4.86 -8.44 -1.92
N LEU A 125 3.72 -8.47 -2.59
CA LEU A 125 3.62 -8.50 -4.04
C LEU A 125 3.04 -7.16 -4.51
N VAL A 126 3.35 -6.77 -5.74
CA VAL A 126 2.80 -5.55 -6.34
C VAL A 126 2.33 -5.83 -7.76
N CYS A 127 1.21 -5.22 -8.13
CA CYS A 127 0.69 -5.23 -9.48
C CYS A 127 0.49 -3.78 -9.93
N ASP A 128 1.11 -3.42 -11.04
CA ASP A 128 0.94 -2.10 -11.66
C ASP A 128 -0.31 -2.13 -12.54
N LEU A 129 -1.35 -1.43 -12.10
CA LEU A 129 -2.65 -1.45 -12.77
C LEU A 129 -2.72 -0.51 -13.97
N HIS A 130 -1.69 0.33 -14.19
CA HIS A 130 -1.60 1.14 -15.41
C HIS A 130 -1.26 0.29 -16.64
N LEU A 131 -0.47 -0.75 -16.43
CA LEU A 131 0.02 -1.60 -17.50
C LEU A 131 -0.94 -2.74 -17.84
N SER A 132 -2.16 -2.66 -17.32
CA SER A 132 -3.02 -3.80 -17.21
C SER A 132 -3.74 -4.20 -18.48
N ALA A 133 -3.30 -5.34 -19.01
CA ALA A 133 -4.17 -6.24 -19.74
C ALA A 133 -3.99 -7.61 -19.07
N LYS A 134 -5.03 -8.42 -19.04
CA LYS A 134 -4.89 -9.79 -18.57
C LYS A 134 -3.89 -10.56 -19.44
N PRO A 135 -3.08 -11.46 -18.86
CA PRO A 135 -3.08 -11.87 -17.44
C PRO A 135 -2.38 -10.85 -16.55
N TRP A 136 -2.93 -10.66 -15.35
CA TRP A 136 -2.37 -9.78 -14.34
C TRP A 136 -1.01 -10.30 -13.88
N THR A 137 -0.02 -9.43 -13.82
CA THR A 137 1.33 -9.81 -13.40
C THR A 137 1.60 -9.28 -12.01
N TRP A 138 1.69 -10.21 -11.06
CA TRP A 138 2.13 -9.91 -9.70
C TRP A 138 3.64 -10.14 -9.59
N LYS A 139 4.36 -9.15 -9.10
CA LYS A 139 5.81 -9.21 -8.91
C LYS A 139 6.14 -9.09 -7.43
N VAL A 140 7.26 -9.69 -7.02
CA VAL A 140 7.73 -9.53 -5.64
C VAL A 140 8.20 -8.09 -5.47
N LEU A 141 7.66 -7.38 -4.48
CA LEU A 141 7.90 -5.95 -4.30
C LEU A 141 9.38 -5.63 -4.07
N SER A 142 10.08 -6.44 -3.27
CA SER A 142 11.51 -6.23 -3.02
C SER A 142 12.35 -6.33 -4.30
N ASP A 143 11.96 -7.22 -5.21
CA ASP A 143 12.65 -7.36 -6.52
C ASP A 143 12.40 -6.14 -7.39
N VAL A 144 11.16 -5.63 -7.41
CA VAL A 144 10.81 -4.42 -8.16
C VAL A 144 11.59 -3.21 -7.64
N LEU A 145 11.69 -3.06 -6.32
CA LEU A 145 12.44 -1.97 -5.70
C LEU A 145 13.92 -2.03 -6.06
N LYS A 146 14.52 -3.21 -6.05
CA LYS A 146 15.91 -3.41 -6.48
C LYS A 146 16.12 -3.03 -7.95
N GLN A 147 15.21 -3.47 -8.80
CA GLN A 147 15.28 -3.16 -10.24
C GLN A 147 15.17 -1.67 -10.50
N MET A 148 14.26 -0.98 -9.81
CA MET A 148 14.10 0.47 -9.95
C MET A 148 15.31 1.23 -9.44
N ALA A 149 15.93 0.79 -8.34
CA ALA A 149 17.16 1.38 -7.80
C ALA A 149 18.32 1.20 -8.78
N ASN A 150 18.46 0.03 -9.39
CA ASN A 150 19.51 -0.24 -10.40
C ASN A 150 19.31 0.62 -11.64
N ASN A 151 18.09 0.78 -12.10
CA ASN A 151 17.77 1.64 -13.25
C ASN A 151 18.14 3.09 -12.97
N GLN A 152 17.90 3.56 -11.75
CA GLN A 152 18.26 4.92 -11.35
C GLN A 152 19.78 5.12 -11.30
N LEU A 153 20.53 4.13 -10.80
CA LEU A 153 22.00 4.16 -10.79
C LEU A 153 22.58 4.22 -12.19
N GLU A 154 22.03 3.44 -13.12
CA GLU A 154 22.45 3.45 -14.52
C GLU A 154 22.21 4.82 -15.16
N LYS A 155 21.07 5.45 -14.91
CA LYS A 155 20.77 6.81 -15.38
C LYS A 155 21.76 7.84 -14.83
N ASN A 156 22.09 7.74 -13.54
CA ASN A 156 23.05 8.65 -12.92
C ASN A 156 24.45 8.49 -13.50
N ASN A 157 24.87 7.26 -13.81
CA ASN A 157 26.15 6.98 -14.42
C ASN A 157 26.23 7.49 -15.85
N GLU A 158 25.15 7.44 -16.63
CA GLU A 158 25.08 7.96 -17.99
C GLU A 158 25.17 9.49 -18.02
N THR A 159 24.65 10.17 -17.00
CA THR A 159 24.68 11.63 -16.93
C THR A 159 26.03 12.17 -16.45
N ASP A 160 26.86 11.35 -15.80
CA ASP A 160 28.17 11.73 -15.28
C ASP A 160 29.30 11.47 -16.28
N SER A 161 29.02 10.95 -17.44
CA SER A 161 30.06 10.63 -18.44
C SER A 161 30.18 11.71 -19.51
#